data_7b6b934a15faa46c2685fe157d121e18
#
_entry.id   7b6b934a15faa46c2685fe157d121e18
#
_cell.length_a   1.000
_cell.length_b   1.000
_cell.length_c   1.000
_cell.angle_alpha   90.00
_cell.angle_beta   90.00
_cell.angle_gamma   90.00
#
_symmetry.space_group_name_H-M   'P 1'
#
loop_
_entity.id
_entity.type
_entity.pdbx_description
1 polymer ?
#
loop_
_entity_poly.entity_id
_entity_poly.type
_entity_poly.pdbx_seq_one_letter_code
_entity_poly.pdbx_strand_id
1 'polypeptide(L)'
;FEATKPYKIEAALEALPSGLTVITEPEGARIMIDNKIVGDSPVTLENLREGPHEVTATLDGHASKTKSIFLEPDINDSVEFTMVKNSGTLVIDTEPANVEIYVDGRLLTTTQSKGGSDSLSQPVRITLKSGIDHTVQLVREGFVSRTTSVQTEVDQVVTRHEILKRIFVYDTKIITDTEIIKCRLEYRLPNGNIYYERYPGVFDTAKAADIRDVQPMTLDDESNREARRLIEMNKTAVPND
;
A
#
# COMPACT_ATOMS: atom_id res chain seq x y z
N PHE A 1 4.06 53.79 -67.55
CA PHE A 1 3.58 52.59 -66.84
C PHE A 1 4.16 52.70 -65.42
N GLU A 2 3.32 53.03 -64.41
CA GLU A 2 3.68 52.97 -63.01
C GLU A 2 3.57 51.53 -62.56
N ALA A 3 4.66 50.98 -62.01
CA ALA A 3 4.68 49.66 -61.45
C ALA A 3 3.87 49.66 -60.12
N THR A 4 2.76 48.95 -60.14
CA THR A 4 1.96 48.68 -58.94
C THR A 4 2.78 47.95 -57.90
N LYS A 5 3.05 48.60 -56.76
CA LYS A 5 3.72 47.92 -55.58
C LYS A 5 2.86 46.78 -55.12
N PRO A 6 3.45 45.59 -54.88
CA PRO A 6 2.69 44.47 -54.29
C PRO A 6 2.26 44.83 -52.88
N TYR A 7 0.96 44.73 -52.60
CA TYR A 7 0.43 44.82 -51.25
C TYR A 7 0.66 43.47 -50.54
N LYS A 8 1.39 43.51 -49.46
CA LYS A 8 1.51 42.35 -48.54
C LYS A 8 0.40 42.46 -47.50
N ILE A 9 -0.57 41.55 -47.55
CA ILE A 9 -1.59 41.42 -46.51
C ILE A 9 -1.06 40.43 -45.53
N GLU A 10 -0.75 40.82 -44.29
CA GLU A 10 -0.51 39.95 -43.17
C GLU A 10 -1.81 39.82 -42.38
N ALA A 11 -2.44 38.67 -42.45
CA ALA A 11 -3.58 38.33 -41.62
C ALA A 11 -3.10 37.47 -40.46
N ALA A 12 -3.25 37.94 -39.23
CA ALA A 12 -3.15 37.08 -38.03
C ALA A 12 -4.51 36.40 -37.89
N LEU A 13 -4.52 35.10 -38.06
CA LEU A 13 -5.69 34.27 -37.74
C LEU A 13 -5.61 33.93 -36.24
N GLU A 14 -6.52 34.46 -35.43
CA GLU A 14 -6.72 34.03 -34.07
C GLU A 14 -7.61 32.78 -34.09
N ALA A 15 -7.15 31.70 -33.41
CA ALA A 15 -7.98 30.52 -33.23
C ALA A 15 -9.18 30.88 -32.34
N LEU A 16 -10.39 30.59 -32.77
CA LEU A 16 -11.59 30.75 -31.96
C LEU A 16 -11.61 29.68 -30.87
N PRO A 17 -11.81 30.06 -29.59
CA PRO A 17 -11.82 29.11 -28.50
C PRO A 17 -13.08 28.22 -28.56
N SER A 18 -12.88 26.96 -28.22
CA SER A 18 -13.94 25.95 -28.07
C SER A 18 -14.09 25.55 -26.63
N GLY A 19 -15.29 25.15 -26.22
CA GLY A 19 -15.56 24.59 -24.90
C GLY A 19 -15.75 23.07 -24.96
N LEU A 20 -15.45 22.39 -23.87
CA LEU A 20 -15.71 20.96 -23.72
C LEU A 20 -16.17 20.63 -22.29
N THR A 21 -17.32 19.98 -22.21
CA THR A 21 -17.79 19.38 -20.94
C THR A 21 -17.55 17.87 -20.96
N VAL A 22 -16.88 17.34 -19.95
CA VAL A 22 -16.64 15.90 -19.80
C VAL A 22 -17.40 15.37 -18.59
N ILE A 23 -18.20 14.34 -18.82
CA ILE A 23 -19.04 13.70 -17.80
C ILE A 23 -18.71 12.22 -17.77
N THR A 24 -18.65 11.63 -16.57
CA THR A 24 -18.46 10.18 -16.42
C THR A 24 -19.55 9.58 -15.51
N GLU A 25 -19.90 8.33 -15.77
CA GLU A 25 -20.74 7.51 -14.91
C GLU A 25 -19.97 6.25 -14.47
N PRO A 26 -19.62 6.11 -13.17
CA PRO A 26 -19.79 7.08 -12.08
C PRO A 26 -18.98 8.36 -12.24
N GLU A 27 -19.38 9.40 -11.53
CA GLU A 27 -18.63 10.67 -11.45
C GLU A 27 -17.28 10.50 -10.71
N GLY A 28 -16.43 11.52 -10.80
CA GLY A 28 -15.15 11.58 -10.09
C GLY A 28 -13.98 10.93 -10.83
N ALA A 29 -14.16 10.53 -12.09
CA ALA A 29 -13.05 10.07 -12.89
C ALA A 29 -12.09 11.22 -13.23
N ARG A 30 -10.79 10.96 -13.13
CA ARG A 30 -9.74 11.88 -13.56
C ARG A 30 -9.73 12.00 -15.07
N ILE A 31 -9.79 13.23 -15.56
CA ILE A 31 -9.85 13.54 -16.98
C ILE A 31 -8.49 14.07 -17.45
N MET A 32 -8.02 13.51 -18.53
CA MET A 32 -6.85 13.98 -19.27
C MET A 32 -7.27 14.35 -20.70
N ILE A 33 -6.75 15.47 -21.21
CA ILE A 33 -6.86 15.87 -22.61
C ILE A 33 -5.46 16.03 -23.17
N ASP A 34 -5.16 15.35 -24.27
CA ASP A 34 -3.85 15.35 -24.92
C ASP A 34 -2.71 15.09 -23.92
N ASN A 35 -2.88 14.08 -23.05
CA ASN A 35 -1.96 13.68 -21.98
C ASN A 35 -1.75 14.70 -20.85
N LYS A 36 -2.61 15.74 -20.74
CA LYS A 36 -2.59 16.69 -19.63
C LYS A 36 -3.80 16.49 -18.73
N ILE A 37 -3.57 16.36 -17.42
CA ILE A 37 -4.65 16.31 -16.42
C ILE A 37 -5.35 17.66 -16.38
N VAL A 38 -6.67 17.65 -16.53
CA VAL A 38 -7.51 18.87 -16.57
C VAL A 38 -8.48 18.97 -15.39
N GLY A 39 -8.70 17.89 -14.65
CA GLY A 39 -9.56 17.85 -13.48
C GLY A 39 -10.24 16.50 -13.30
N ASP A 40 -11.22 16.46 -12.40
CA ASP A 40 -12.07 15.29 -12.18
C ASP A 40 -13.49 15.57 -12.71
N SER A 41 -14.14 14.53 -13.25
CA SER A 41 -15.48 14.63 -13.83
C SER A 41 -16.57 14.86 -12.76
N PRO A 42 -17.60 15.71 -13.03
CA PRO A 42 -17.78 16.49 -14.24
C PRO A 42 -16.85 17.70 -14.32
N VAL A 43 -16.27 17.96 -15.48
CA VAL A 43 -15.39 19.11 -15.70
C VAL A 43 -15.77 19.82 -16.99
N THR A 44 -15.83 21.16 -16.93
CA THR A 44 -16.04 22.02 -18.08
C THR A 44 -14.78 22.84 -18.33
N LEU A 45 -14.30 22.79 -19.54
CA LEU A 45 -13.12 23.49 -20.02
C LEU A 45 -13.52 24.53 -21.04
N GLU A 46 -12.93 25.71 -20.92
CA GLU A 46 -13.08 26.79 -21.84
C GLU A 46 -11.75 27.07 -22.53
N ASN A 47 -11.79 27.70 -23.70
CA ASN A 47 -10.60 28.12 -24.43
C ASN A 47 -9.70 26.96 -24.90
N LEU A 48 -10.30 25.82 -25.25
CA LEU A 48 -9.58 24.75 -25.94
C LEU A 48 -9.35 25.17 -27.41
N ARG A 49 -8.27 24.67 -27.99
CA ARG A 49 -7.98 24.87 -29.41
C ARG A 49 -8.98 24.06 -30.25
N GLU A 50 -9.43 24.58 -31.38
CA GLU A 50 -10.14 23.82 -32.39
C GLU A 50 -9.31 22.67 -32.94
N GLY A 51 -9.94 21.59 -33.36
CA GLY A 51 -9.27 20.43 -33.96
C GLY A 51 -9.40 19.13 -33.17
N PRO A 52 -8.59 18.13 -33.50
CA PRO A 52 -8.64 16.82 -32.86
C PRO A 52 -8.03 16.86 -31.48
N HIS A 53 -8.72 16.23 -30.49
CA HIS A 53 -8.28 16.03 -29.15
C HIS A 53 -8.50 14.58 -28.68
N GLU A 54 -7.63 14.08 -27.83
CA GLU A 54 -7.80 12.80 -27.17
C GLU A 54 -8.22 13.02 -25.70
N VAL A 55 -9.42 12.54 -25.36
CA VAL A 55 -9.96 12.63 -23.99
C VAL A 55 -9.88 11.26 -23.34
N THR A 56 -9.16 11.16 -22.22
CA THR A 56 -9.03 9.94 -21.43
C THR A 56 -9.65 10.13 -20.05
N ALA A 57 -10.53 9.20 -19.65
CA ALA A 57 -11.12 9.11 -18.32
C ALA A 57 -10.53 7.92 -17.56
N THR A 58 -10.07 8.15 -16.33
CA THR A 58 -9.50 7.12 -15.44
C THR A 58 -10.16 7.20 -14.07
N LEU A 59 -10.67 6.08 -13.57
CA LEU A 59 -11.31 5.97 -12.25
C LEU A 59 -10.80 4.71 -11.55
N ASP A 60 -10.44 4.83 -10.29
CA ASP A 60 -9.96 3.70 -9.51
C ASP A 60 -11.00 2.57 -9.49
N GLY A 61 -10.55 1.34 -9.71
CA GLY A 61 -11.41 0.17 -9.78
C GLY A 61 -12.21 0.02 -11.08
N HIS A 62 -11.96 0.88 -12.08
CA HIS A 62 -12.63 0.84 -13.37
C HIS A 62 -11.61 0.79 -14.52
N ALA A 63 -12.05 0.29 -15.66
CA ALA A 63 -11.26 0.31 -16.88
C ALA A 63 -11.14 1.76 -17.40
N SER A 64 -9.92 2.19 -17.71
CA SER A 64 -9.69 3.47 -18.37
C SER A 64 -10.33 3.48 -19.75
N LYS A 65 -10.91 4.61 -20.14
CA LYS A 65 -11.53 4.81 -21.46
C LYS A 65 -10.97 6.05 -22.14
N THR A 66 -10.73 5.94 -23.43
CA THR A 66 -10.25 7.03 -24.29
C THR A 66 -11.20 7.23 -25.47
N LYS A 67 -11.48 8.48 -25.81
CA LYS A 67 -12.21 8.89 -27.00
C LYS A 67 -11.45 9.99 -27.73
N SER A 68 -11.38 9.87 -29.04
CA SER A 68 -10.94 10.95 -29.91
C SER A 68 -12.18 11.81 -30.30
N ILE A 69 -12.07 13.10 -30.10
CA ILE A 69 -13.10 14.08 -30.44
C ILE A 69 -12.51 15.14 -31.37
N PHE A 70 -13.35 15.85 -32.10
CA PHE A 70 -12.97 16.99 -32.91
C PHE A 70 -13.78 18.21 -32.44
N LEU A 71 -13.10 19.23 -31.93
CA LEU A 71 -13.74 20.46 -31.47
C LEU A 71 -13.86 21.45 -32.63
N GLU A 72 -15.09 21.90 -32.90
CA GLU A 72 -15.34 22.96 -33.82
C GLU A 72 -15.18 24.35 -33.17
N PRO A 73 -14.77 25.37 -33.93
CA PRO A 73 -14.56 26.69 -33.36
C PRO A 73 -15.88 27.29 -32.83
N ASP A 74 -15.78 27.97 -31.67
CA ASP A 74 -16.90 28.67 -31.01
C ASP A 74 -18.10 27.79 -30.62
N ILE A 75 -17.84 26.44 -30.44
CA ILE A 75 -18.84 25.47 -29.97
C ILE A 75 -18.46 24.91 -28.65
N ASN A 76 -19.44 24.78 -27.72
CA ASN A 76 -19.32 24.03 -26.50
C ASN A 76 -19.83 22.59 -26.74
N ASP A 77 -18.91 21.63 -26.76
CA ASP A 77 -19.24 20.23 -26.99
C ASP A 77 -19.28 19.47 -25.65
N SER A 78 -19.82 18.25 -25.64
CA SER A 78 -19.85 17.39 -24.48
C SER A 78 -19.47 15.96 -24.83
N VAL A 79 -18.72 15.31 -23.91
CA VAL A 79 -18.37 13.91 -24.04
C VAL A 79 -18.72 13.16 -22.76
N GLU A 80 -19.39 12.02 -22.92
CA GLU A 80 -19.79 11.15 -21.80
C GLU A 80 -19.03 9.83 -21.84
N PHE A 81 -18.63 9.35 -20.66
CA PHE A 81 -18.01 8.04 -20.49
C PHE A 81 -18.78 7.22 -19.45
N THR A 82 -19.30 6.07 -19.85
CA THR A 82 -19.73 5.04 -18.91
C THR A 82 -18.53 4.20 -18.54
N MET A 83 -18.04 4.33 -17.30
CA MET A 83 -16.87 3.59 -16.79
C MET A 83 -17.29 2.16 -16.43
N VAL A 84 -16.48 1.19 -16.81
CA VAL A 84 -16.75 -0.24 -16.54
C VAL A 84 -15.88 -0.69 -15.38
N LYS A 85 -16.52 -1.14 -14.30
CA LYS A 85 -15.83 -1.67 -13.14
C LYS A 85 -14.99 -2.90 -13.52
N ASN A 86 -13.76 -2.94 -13.04
CA ASN A 86 -12.81 -4.02 -13.30
C ASN A 86 -12.04 -4.43 -12.04
N SER A 87 -12.67 -4.29 -10.89
CA SER A 87 -12.05 -4.54 -9.59
C SER A 87 -12.92 -5.36 -8.66
N GLY A 88 -12.26 -6.10 -7.75
CA GLY A 88 -12.80 -6.65 -6.53
C GLY A 88 -12.20 -5.98 -5.30
N THR A 89 -12.55 -6.46 -4.12
CA THR A 89 -12.07 -5.94 -2.84
C THR A 89 -11.43 -7.05 -2.02
N LEU A 90 -10.19 -6.81 -1.57
CA LEU A 90 -9.58 -7.58 -0.50
C LEU A 90 -9.88 -6.88 0.83
N VAL A 91 -10.46 -7.63 1.78
CA VAL A 91 -10.60 -7.22 3.19
C VAL A 91 -9.61 -8.04 3.98
N ILE A 92 -8.64 -7.38 4.62
CA ILE A 92 -7.57 -8.05 5.35
C ILE A 92 -7.41 -7.46 6.74
N ASP A 93 -7.30 -8.32 7.73
CA ASP A 93 -6.89 -7.98 9.08
C ASP A 93 -5.72 -8.87 9.51
N THR A 94 -4.93 -8.39 10.47
CA THR A 94 -3.69 -9.04 10.87
C THR A 94 -3.59 -9.21 12.38
N GLU A 95 -2.94 -10.26 12.79
CA GLU A 95 -2.46 -10.48 14.14
C GLU A 95 -0.93 -10.68 14.09
N PRO A 96 -0.16 -9.74 14.66
CA PRO A 96 -0.56 -8.50 15.36
C PRO A 96 -1.02 -7.38 14.41
N ALA A 97 -1.42 -6.25 15.00
CA ALA A 97 -1.64 -4.99 14.30
C ALA A 97 -0.30 -4.32 13.88
N ASN A 98 -0.34 -3.14 13.30
CA ASN A 98 0.83 -2.35 12.84
C ASN A 98 1.70 -3.12 11.82
N VAL A 99 1.05 -3.87 10.93
CA VAL A 99 1.67 -4.60 9.83
C VAL A 99 1.59 -3.76 8.55
N GLU A 100 2.70 -3.56 7.89
CA GLU A 100 2.78 -2.95 6.56
C GLU A 100 2.25 -3.92 5.51
N ILE A 101 1.33 -3.44 4.66
CA ILE A 101 0.75 -4.20 3.57
C ILE A 101 1.29 -3.68 2.25
N TYR A 102 2.03 -4.52 1.55
CA TYR A 102 2.47 -4.27 0.18
C TYR A 102 1.59 -5.08 -0.78
N VAL A 103 1.23 -4.47 -1.88
CA VAL A 103 0.56 -5.15 -3.00
C VAL A 103 1.37 -4.90 -4.25
N ASP A 104 1.74 -5.99 -4.93
CA ASP A 104 2.58 -5.97 -6.15
C ASP A 104 3.87 -5.15 -5.97
N GLY A 105 4.48 -5.27 -4.77
CA GLY A 105 5.71 -4.58 -4.39
C GLY A 105 5.54 -3.14 -3.93
N ARG A 106 4.34 -2.57 -3.93
CA ARG A 106 4.08 -1.20 -3.50
C ARG A 106 3.44 -1.17 -2.11
N LEU A 107 4.00 -0.37 -1.18
CA LEU A 107 3.38 -0.11 0.12
C LEU A 107 2.06 0.63 -0.08
N LEU A 108 0.97 0.03 0.38
CA LEU A 108 -0.36 0.66 0.33
C LEU A 108 -0.76 1.28 1.65
N THR A 109 -0.54 0.57 2.76
CA THR A 109 -0.99 1.01 4.08
C THR A 109 -0.35 0.18 5.18
N THR A 110 -0.57 0.62 6.42
CA THR A 110 -0.22 -0.12 7.65
C THR A 110 -1.49 -0.40 8.43
N THR A 111 -1.68 -1.64 8.90
CA THR A 111 -2.86 -2.01 9.70
C THR A 111 -2.87 -1.28 11.04
N GLN A 112 -4.05 -0.85 11.48
CA GLN A 112 -4.22 -0.14 12.74
C GLN A 112 -4.77 -1.07 13.83
N SER A 113 -4.37 -0.87 15.08
CA SER A 113 -4.82 -1.69 16.19
C SER A 113 -6.33 -1.54 16.44
N LYS A 114 -6.97 -2.64 16.84
CA LYS A 114 -8.37 -2.67 17.25
C LYS A 114 -8.47 -2.51 18.78
N GLY A 115 -9.09 -1.43 19.22
CA GLY A 115 -9.34 -1.20 20.65
C GLY A 115 -8.08 -0.91 21.48
N GLY A 116 -7.00 -0.38 20.86
CA GLY A 116 -5.76 -0.01 21.56
C GLY A 116 -4.85 -1.20 21.91
N SER A 117 -5.25 -2.44 21.63
CA SER A 117 -4.40 -3.62 21.76
C SER A 117 -3.60 -3.85 20.49
N ASP A 118 -2.32 -4.15 20.63
CA ASP A 118 -1.44 -4.48 19.50
C ASP A 118 -1.67 -5.90 18.94
N SER A 119 -2.56 -6.67 19.56
CA SER A 119 -2.78 -8.07 19.19
C SER A 119 -3.57 -8.26 17.90
N LEU A 120 -4.61 -7.44 17.65
CA LEU A 120 -5.48 -7.58 16.47
C LEU A 120 -5.67 -6.24 15.77
N SER A 121 -5.64 -6.25 14.45
CA SER A 121 -5.89 -5.05 13.65
C SER A 121 -7.37 -4.85 13.35
N GLN A 122 -7.70 -3.62 12.96
CA GLN A 122 -8.93 -3.32 12.23
C GLN A 122 -8.80 -3.86 10.80
N PRO A 123 -9.90 -4.33 10.19
CA PRO A 123 -9.89 -4.74 8.79
C PRO A 123 -9.57 -3.56 7.86
N VAL A 124 -8.68 -3.80 6.92
CA VAL A 124 -8.33 -2.86 5.84
C VAL A 124 -9.02 -3.34 4.56
N ARG A 125 -9.58 -2.40 3.79
CA ARG A 125 -10.19 -2.67 2.48
C ARG A 125 -9.26 -2.17 1.38
N ILE A 126 -8.92 -3.06 0.46
CA ILE A 126 -8.00 -2.80 -0.66
C ILE A 126 -8.72 -3.15 -1.95
N THR A 127 -8.81 -2.19 -2.86
CA THR A 127 -9.32 -2.42 -4.22
C THR A 127 -8.23 -3.08 -5.06
N LEU A 128 -8.55 -4.23 -5.64
CA LEU A 128 -7.65 -4.99 -6.51
C LEU A 128 -8.25 -5.11 -7.91
N LYS A 129 -7.41 -5.03 -8.93
CA LYS A 129 -7.84 -5.31 -10.30
C LYS A 129 -8.31 -6.75 -10.42
N SER A 130 -9.49 -6.98 -11.01
CA SER A 130 -10.05 -8.32 -11.15
C SER A 130 -9.35 -9.14 -12.23
N GLY A 131 -9.43 -10.47 -12.09
CA GLY A 131 -8.97 -11.43 -13.10
C GLY A 131 -7.47 -11.63 -13.20
N ILE A 132 -6.68 -11.03 -12.29
CA ILE A 132 -5.22 -11.23 -12.21
C ILE A 132 -4.80 -11.60 -10.78
N ASP A 133 -3.66 -12.28 -10.67
CA ASP A 133 -3.04 -12.57 -9.39
C ASP A 133 -2.31 -11.35 -8.86
N HIS A 134 -2.60 -10.97 -7.63
CA HIS A 134 -1.89 -9.93 -6.90
C HIS A 134 -1.01 -10.55 -5.81
N THR A 135 0.22 -10.09 -5.69
CA THR A 135 1.10 -10.48 -4.60
C THR A 135 0.86 -9.56 -3.41
N VAL A 136 0.35 -10.12 -2.30
CA VAL A 136 0.17 -9.41 -1.04
C VAL A 136 1.28 -9.82 -0.09
N GLN A 137 2.06 -8.85 0.38
CA GLN A 137 3.15 -9.06 1.31
C GLN A 137 2.91 -8.29 2.59
N LEU A 138 3.11 -8.96 3.71
CA LEU A 138 2.87 -8.48 5.06
C LEU A 138 4.21 -8.42 5.79
N VAL A 139 4.57 -7.23 6.26
CA VAL A 139 5.86 -6.97 6.91
C VAL A 139 5.65 -6.24 8.23
N ARG A 140 6.29 -6.74 9.29
CA ARG A 140 6.40 -6.06 10.58
C ARG A 140 7.72 -6.40 11.21
N GLU A 141 8.41 -5.40 11.74
CA GLU A 141 9.66 -5.62 12.48
C GLU A 141 9.44 -6.58 13.67
N GLY A 142 10.36 -7.52 13.85
CA GLY A 142 10.28 -8.55 14.88
C GLY A 142 9.35 -9.73 14.55
N PHE A 143 8.75 -9.74 13.38
CA PHE A 143 7.89 -10.84 12.90
C PHE A 143 8.38 -11.39 11.57
N VAL A 144 8.06 -12.65 11.30
CA VAL A 144 8.35 -13.27 10.01
C VAL A 144 7.41 -12.69 8.96
N SER A 145 7.97 -12.11 7.90
CA SER A 145 7.19 -11.58 6.78
C SER A 145 6.42 -12.71 6.09
N ARG A 146 5.27 -12.37 5.56
CA ARG A 146 4.40 -13.32 4.87
C ARG A 146 4.01 -12.79 3.49
N THR A 147 4.14 -13.64 2.49
CA THR A 147 3.73 -13.34 1.11
C THR A 147 2.66 -14.33 0.70
N THR A 148 1.58 -13.84 0.11
CA THR A 148 0.47 -14.65 -0.41
C THR A 148 -0.01 -14.08 -1.73
N SER A 149 -0.62 -14.93 -2.58
CA SER A 149 -1.29 -14.49 -3.80
C SER A 149 -2.78 -14.37 -3.55
N VAL A 150 -3.40 -13.33 -4.10
CA VAL A 150 -4.83 -13.07 -4.03
C VAL A 150 -5.33 -12.69 -5.42
N GLN A 151 -6.37 -13.37 -5.87
CA GLN A 151 -7.13 -13.02 -7.08
C GLN A 151 -8.55 -12.63 -6.66
N THR A 152 -9.13 -11.66 -7.33
CA THR A 152 -10.52 -11.24 -7.14
C THR A 152 -11.25 -11.18 -8.47
N GLU A 153 -12.56 -11.48 -8.46
CA GLU A 153 -13.46 -11.19 -9.57
C GLU A 153 -14.08 -9.80 -9.41
N VAL A 154 -14.72 -9.31 -10.46
CA VAL A 154 -15.43 -8.02 -10.40
C VAL A 154 -16.49 -8.06 -9.32
N ASP A 155 -16.55 -7.06 -8.46
CA ASP A 155 -17.44 -6.94 -7.30
C ASP A 155 -17.26 -7.98 -6.21
N GLN A 156 -16.33 -8.92 -6.35
CA GLN A 156 -16.04 -9.91 -5.32
C GLN A 156 -15.37 -9.29 -4.11
N VAL A 157 -15.77 -9.73 -2.92
CA VAL A 157 -15.10 -9.43 -1.66
C VAL A 157 -14.40 -10.68 -1.15
N VAL A 158 -13.07 -10.64 -1.10
CA VAL A 158 -12.23 -11.70 -0.51
C VAL A 158 -11.78 -11.25 0.86
N THR A 159 -12.09 -12.03 1.90
CA THR A 159 -11.66 -11.73 3.28
C THR A 159 -10.49 -12.63 3.67
N ARG A 160 -9.48 -12.06 4.30
CA ARG A 160 -8.30 -12.75 4.85
C ARG A 160 -8.03 -12.29 6.27
N HIS A 161 -7.76 -13.25 7.13
CA HIS A 161 -7.19 -13.04 8.46
C HIS A 161 -5.78 -13.63 8.47
N GLU A 162 -4.77 -12.80 8.72
CA GLU A 162 -3.37 -13.20 8.57
C GLU A 162 -2.62 -13.06 9.90
N ILE A 163 -2.05 -14.17 10.35
CA ILE A 163 -1.28 -14.23 11.59
C ILE A 163 0.22 -14.25 11.26
N LEU A 164 0.97 -13.28 11.77
CA LEU A 164 2.41 -13.19 11.62
C LEU A 164 3.10 -13.81 12.84
N LYS A 165 4.03 -14.73 12.58
CA LYS A 165 4.79 -15.37 13.63
C LYS A 165 5.89 -14.44 14.14
N ARG A 166 5.93 -14.19 15.45
CA ARG A 166 7.00 -13.41 16.09
C ARG A 166 8.35 -14.10 15.94
N ILE A 167 9.40 -13.35 15.62
CA ILE A 167 10.77 -13.81 15.67
C ILE A 167 11.19 -13.80 17.15
N PHE A 168 11.50 -14.97 17.70
CA PHE A 168 11.92 -15.09 19.08
C PHE A 168 13.43 -14.95 19.20
N VAL A 169 13.86 -14.01 20.03
CA VAL A 169 15.28 -13.73 20.31
C VAL A 169 15.53 -13.97 21.79
N TYR A 170 16.53 -14.78 22.12
CA TYR A 170 17.06 -14.87 23.46
C TYR A 170 17.94 -13.64 23.75
N ASP A 171 17.54 -12.82 24.71
CA ASP A 171 18.24 -11.61 25.11
C ASP A 171 18.96 -11.74 26.45
N THR A 172 18.65 -12.78 27.21
CA THR A 172 19.13 -12.97 28.58
C THR A 172 19.48 -14.42 28.86
N LYS A 173 20.57 -14.58 29.59
CA LYS A 173 21.01 -15.85 30.17
C LYS A 173 20.97 -15.71 31.70
N ILE A 174 20.10 -16.49 32.36
CA ILE A 174 20.00 -16.56 33.81
C ILE A 174 20.79 -17.80 34.28
N ILE A 175 21.76 -17.58 35.12
CA ILE A 175 22.58 -18.65 35.71
C ILE A 175 22.06 -18.94 37.12
N THR A 176 21.61 -20.16 37.34
CA THR A 176 21.14 -20.65 38.64
C THR A 176 22.11 -21.68 39.15
N ASP A 177 21.87 -22.21 40.37
CA ASP A 177 22.68 -23.30 40.95
C ASP A 177 22.58 -24.62 40.19
N THR A 178 21.50 -24.81 39.44
CA THR A 178 21.16 -26.09 38.82
C THR A 178 21.18 -26.05 37.30
N GLU A 179 20.93 -24.90 36.67
CA GLU A 179 20.85 -24.80 35.20
C GLU A 179 21.22 -23.40 34.68
N ILE A 180 21.51 -23.35 33.41
CA ILE A 180 21.63 -22.08 32.64
C ILE A 180 20.35 -21.93 31.79
N ILE A 181 19.56 -20.89 32.07
CA ILE A 181 18.32 -20.61 31.40
C ILE A 181 18.60 -19.53 30.33
N LYS A 182 18.44 -19.89 29.07
CA LYS A 182 18.40 -18.90 27.95
C LYS A 182 16.95 -18.50 27.73
N CYS A 183 16.68 -17.20 27.74
CA CYS A 183 15.31 -16.70 27.73
C CYS A 183 15.24 -15.31 27.09
N ARG A 184 14.03 -14.84 26.90
CA ARG A 184 13.70 -13.44 26.70
C ARG A 184 13.22 -12.87 28.03
N LEU A 185 13.89 -11.84 28.51
CA LEU A 185 13.52 -11.17 29.73
C LEU A 185 12.25 -10.35 29.53
N GLU A 186 11.22 -10.58 30.34
CA GLU A 186 10.02 -9.77 30.33
C GLU A 186 10.12 -8.63 31.34
N TYR A 187 10.30 -8.98 32.63
CA TYR A 187 10.53 -7.99 33.69
C TYR A 187 11.13 -8.61 34.96
N ARG A 188 11.67 -7.72 35.81
CA ARG A 188 12.12 -8.08 37.16
C ARG A 188 11.07 -7.66 38.17
N LEU A 189 10.70 -8.55 39.05
CA LEU A 189 9.79 -8.30 40.16
C LEU A 189 10.49 -7.54 41.30
N PRO A 190 9.76 -6.78 42.15
CA PRO A 190 10.35 -6.07 43.29
C PRO A 190 11.07 -6.97 44.30
N ASN A 191 10.67 -8.23 44.40
CA ASN A 191 11.30 -9.24 45.25
C ASN A 191 12.55 -9.89 44.64
N GLY A 192 13.00 -9.38 43.49
CA GLY A 192 14.19 -9.90 42.80
C GLY A 192 13.94 -11.11 41.90
N ASN A 193 12.74 -11.66 41.89
CA ASN A 193 12.40 -12.72 40.94
C ASN A 193 12.38 -12.17 39.50
N ILE A 194 12.73 -13.05 38.53
CA ILE A 194 12.74 -12.69 37.11
C ILE A 194 11.64 -13.45 36.40
N TYR A 195 10.70 -12.70 35.77
CA TYR A 195 9.69 -13.26 34.86
C TYR A 195 10.25 -13.23 33.45
N TYR A 196 10.21 -14.35 32.75
CA TYR A 196 10.83 -14.52 31.45
C TYR A 196 10.03 -15.46 30.55
N GLU A 197 10.26 -15.35 29.27
CA GLU A 197 9.76 -16.26 28.24
C GLU A 197 10.91 -17.22 27.85
N ARG A 198 10.73 -18.49 28.16
CA ARG A 198 11.76 -19.55 27.90
C ARG A 198 11.75 -19.95 26.41
N TYR A 199 10.56 -20.06 25.84
CA TYR A 199 10.30 -20.35 24.43
C TYR A 199 9.07 -19.52 23.98
N PRO A 200 8.82 -19.35 22.68
CA PRO A 200 7.66 -18.60 22.21
C PRO A 200 6.35 -19.01 22.89
N GLY A 201 5.76 -18.10 23.67
CA GLY A 201 4.52 -18.31 24.41
C GLY A 201 4.66 -19.13 25.72
N VAL A 202 5.85 -19.54 26.11
CA VAL A 202 6.12 -20.32 27.36
C VAL A 202 6.82 -19.44 28.37
N PHE A 203 6.08 -19.04 29.40
CA PHE A 203 6.55 -18.12 30.42
C PHE A 203 6.86 -18.88 31.71
N ASP A 204 7.86 -18.40 32.48
CA ASP A 204 8.28 -18.95 33.74
C ASP A 204 8.88 -17.85 34.63
N THR A 205 9.20 -18.21 35.89
CA THR A 205 9.76 -17.30 36.88
C THR A 205 10.96 -17.90 37.55
N ALA A 206 12.14 -17.29 37.45
CA ALA A 206 13.32 -17.62 38.26
C ALA A 206 13.23 -16.92 39.60
N LYS A 207 13.37 -17.68 40.70
CA LYS A 207 13.35 -17.12 42.05
C LYS A 207 14.69 -16.44 42.35
N ALA A 208 14.64 -15.27 42.97
CA ALA A 208 15.84 -14.51 43.34
C ALA A 208 16.86 -15.31 44.13
N ALA A 209 16.38 -16.23 45.01
CA ALA A 209 17.25 -17.08 45.84
C ALA A 209 18.09 -18.06 45.03
N ASP A 210 17.60 -18.47 43.86
CA ASP A 210 18.27 -19.48 43.02
C ASP A 210 19.18 -18.82 41.96
N ILE A 211 19.08 -17.49 41.75
CA ILE A 211 19.83 -16.76 40.73
C ILE A 211 21.23 -16.43 41.24
N ARG A 212 22.25 -16.86 40.51
CA ARG A 212 23.65 -16.54 40.74
C ARG A 212 24.14 -15.39 39.91
N ASP A 213 23.73 -15.34 38.66
CA ASP A 213 24.14 -14.28 37.71
C ASP A 213 23.08 -14.11 36.60
N VAL A 214 23.06 -12.92 36.00
CA VAL A 214 22.21 -12.61 34.86
C VAL A 214 23.05 -11.87 33.83
N GLN A 215 23.22 -12.46 32.67
CA GLN A 215 24.05 -11.96 31.57
C GLN A 215 23.22 -11.63 30.37
N PRO A 216 23.49 -10.51 29.66
CA PRO A 216 22.86 -10.23 28.39
C PRO A 216 23.31 -11.24 27.33
N MET A 217 22.42 -11.56 26.40
CA MET A 217 22.72 -12.29 25.18
C MET A 217 22.57 -11.37 23.99
N THR A 218 23.38 -11.60 22.96
CA THR A 218 23.32 -10.84 21.72
C THR A 218 22.70 -11.68 20.61
N LEU A 219 22.33 -11.02 19.52
CA LEU A 219 21.84 -11.73 18.34
C LEU A 219 22.88 -12.70 17.76
N ASP A 220 24.19 -12.45 18.00
CA ASP A 220 25.29 -13.29 17.51
C ASP A 220 25.46 -14.60 18.28
N ASP A 221 24.85 -14.73 19.45
CA ASP A 221 24.83 -16.01 20.19
C ASP A 221 24.28 -17.15 19.32
N GLU A 222 24.86 -18.33 19.39
CA GLU A 222 24.46 -19.52 18.62
C GLU A 222 22.98 -19.88 18.84
N SER A 223 22.44 -19.62 20.03
CA SER A 223 21.04 -19.84 20.36
C SER A 223 20.09 -18.97 19.52
N ASN A 224 20.59 -17.84 18.98
CA ASN A 224 19.83 -16.91 18.13
C ASN A 224 20.05 -17.15 16.62
N ARG A 225 20.67 -18.26 16.23
CA ARG A 225 20.94 -18.59 14.83
C ARG A 225 19.69 -18.53 13.95
N GLU A 226 18.58 -19.10 14.40
CA GLU A 226 17.32 -19.09 13.65
C GLU A 226 16.72 -17.69 13.60
N ALA A 227 16.77 -16.93 14.69
CA ALA A 227 16.33 -15.54 14.70
C ALA A 227 17.11 -14.69 13.70
N ARG A 228 18.46 -14.83 13.66
CA ARG A 228 19.29 -14.15 12.64
C ARG A 228 18.85 -14.49 11.22
N ARG A 229 18.65 -15.79 10.94
CA ARG A 229 18.21 -16.26 9.62
C ARG A 229 16.88 -15.62 9.20
N LEU A 230 15.89 -15.59 10.11
CA LEU A 230 14.58 -15.02 9.83
C LEU A 230 14.63 -13.49 9.65
N ILE A 231 15.45 -12.80 10.44
CA ILE A 231 15.67 -11.35 10.29
C ILE A 231 16.30 -11.05 8.93
N GLU A 232 17.31 -11.84 8.52
CA GLU A 232 17.96 -11.63 7.22
C GLU A 232 17.02 -11.91 6.04
N MET A 233 16.20 -12.95 6.14
CA MET A 233 15.14 -13.22 5.14
C MET A 233 14.15 -12.06 5.03
N ASN A 234 13.77 -11.43 6.13
CA ASN A 234 12.86 -10.30 6.11
C ASN A 234 13.45 -9.08 5.39
N LYS A 235 14.76 -8.83 5.51
CA LYS A 235 15.42 -7.72 4.80
C LYS A 235 15.33 -7.86 3.28
N THR A 236 15.39 -9.09 2.78
CA THR A 236 15.26 -9.38 1.34
C THR A 236 13.82 -9.43 0.86
N ALA A 237 12.87 -9.51 1.78
CA ALA A 237 11.45 -9.58 1.49
C ALA A 237 10.82 -8.20 1.25
N VAL A 238 11.39 -7.12 1.80
CA VAL A 238 10.89 -5.76 1.55
C VAL A 238 11.30 -5.35 0.13
N PRO A 239 10.36 -4.95 -0.74
CA PRO A 239 10.70 -4.41 -2.05
C PRO A 239 11.64 -3.20 -1.88
N ASN A 240 12.75 -3.19 -2.63
CA ASN A 240 13.61 -2.00 -2.70
C ASN A 240 12.84 -0.92 -3.47
N ASP A 241 12.77 0.28 -2.91
CA ASP A 241 12.25 1.50 -3.56
C ASP A 241 13.03 1.85 -4.83
#